data_02086f86ec65bf9131578f6d7ce8198d
#
_entry.id   02086f86ec65bf9131578f6d7ce8198d
#
_cell.length_a   1.000
_cell.length_b   1.000
_cell.length_c   1.000
_cell.angle_alpha   90.00
_cell.angle_beta   90.00
_cell.angle_gamma   90.00
#
_symmetry.space_group_name_H-M   'P 1'
#
loop_
_entity.id
_entity.type
_entity.pdbx_description
1 polymer ?
#
loop_
_entity_poly.entity_id
_entity_poly.type
_entity_poly.pdbx_seq_one_letter_code
_entity_poly.pdbx_strand_id
1 'polypeptide(L)'
;MPEIIGAGAALFDYDNDGDLDVYLIQGTMLDEKKQPGEAKFPPHKDWKPGNRLFRNELIPSGKLRFTDLTEKAGADRIGYGMGAATGDYDNDGDLDLYLTNFGSNVLYRNNGNGTFTDVTREAGVDDQRWSSSAAFFDYDRDGDLDLFVCNYIDFTIKGNKRCFAPTGEPDYCSPASYRPVPDRLFRNEGAGRFIDVTNGSGISSAFGPGLGVTCADFNQDGWIDVYIANDGAANLLWINKGDGTFEESGLISGAAYGMDGVARAGMGVSAGDFDNDGDEDILVTNLTKEGSTLYRNNGKGQFDDATIEFNLAQASFLSTGFGVSWFDYDNDGWLDLFMANGAVTLLPTLRGQPYPFHQRNQLFHNEGAGGKIGFREVTSTAGPALQLSEVSRGAASGDIDNDGDVDILVTNNNGPVRLLLNQASTRAHWVQVKLMGVKDNSAGIGARVVVIRKNAKPLWDRVHTDGSYLNASDVRAHFGLGRDATVEAIGVIWPNGAKEIWSSIKIDSLNTLRQGTGKSWLLN
;
A
#
# COMPACT_ATOMS: atom_id res chain seq x y z
N MET A 1 7.01 7.41 20.55
CA MET A 1 5.94 6.96 19.64
C MET A 1 6.42 6.72 18.21
N PRO A 2 7.18 7.60 17.55
CA PRO A 2 7.62 7.30 16.18
C PRO A 2 8.35 5.96 16.04
N GLU A 3 9.05 5.52 17.07
CA GLU A 3 9.83 4.28 17.07
C GLU A 3 9.00 2.99 16.90
N ILE A 4 7.70 3.03 17.24
CA ILE A 4 6.84 1.84 17.11
C ILE A 4 6.12 1.78 15.76
N ILE A 5 6.01 2.91 15.07
CA ILE A 5 5.36 2.98 13.77
C ILE A 5 6.19 2.22 12.71
N GLY A 6 7.51 2.32 12.78
CA GLY A 6 8.40 1.69 11.80
C GLY A 6 8.52 2.52 10.53
N ALA A 7 9.08 1.92 9.50
CA ALA A 7 9.26 2.54 8.20
C ALA A 7 8.87 1.59 7.07
N GLY A 8 8.41 2.15 5.97
CA GLY A 8 7.96 1.44 4.79
C GLY A 8 9.06 1.24 3.74
N ALA A 9 8.61 0.92 2.52
CA ALA A 9 9.45 0.72 1.35
C ALA A 9 8.66 1.01 0.07
N ALA A 10 9.35 1.09 -1.07
CA ALA A 10 8.73 1.07 -2.39
C ALA A 10 9.36 -0.01 -3.26
N LEU A 11 8.51 -0.69 -4.03
CA LEU A 11 8.87 -1.54 -5.16
C LEU A 11 8.44 -0.85 -6.44
N PHE A 12 9.37 -0.48 -7.31
CA PHE A 12 9.09 0.20 -8.57
C PHE A 12 10.26 0.09 -9.52
N ASP A 13 9.99 0.11 -10.80
CA ASP A 13 10.98 0.14 -11.88
C ASP A 13 11.46 1.60 -12.05
N TYR A 14 12.55 2.00 -11.32
CA TYR A 14 12.97 3.41 -11.28
C TYR A 14 13.81 3.83 -12.49
N ASP A 15 14.43 2.90 -13.20
CA ASP A 15 15.28 3.20 -14.36
C ASP A 15 14.69 2.66 -15.69
N ASN A 16 13.43 2.18 -15.65
CA ASN A 16 12.65 1.68 -16.78
C ASN A 16 13.33 0.53 -17.53
N ASP A 17 14.11 -0.31 -16.85
CA ASP A 17 14.75 -1.46 -17.46
C ASP A 17 13.86 -2.71 -17.48
N GLY A 18 12.73 -2.69 -16.74
CA GLY A 18 11.69 -3.72 -16.75
C GLY A 18 11.74 -4.67 -15.56
N ASP A 19 12.66 -4.50 -14.62
CA ASP A 19 12.64 -5.19 -13.34
C ASP A 19 12.32 -4.23 -12.17
N LEU A 20 11.91 -4.76 -11.03
CA LEU A 20 11.53 -3.94 -9.87
C LEU A 20 12.74 -3.69 -8.98
N ASP A 21 12.91 -2.43 -8.64
CA ASP A 21 13.91 -1.94 -7.71
C ASP A 21 13.32 -1.74 -6.31
N VAL A 22 14.19 -1.56 -5.34
CA VAL A 22 13.81 -1.43 -3.94
C VAL A 22 14.28 -0.11 -3.35
N TYR A 23 13.33 0.70 -2.85
CA TYR A 23 13.65 1.85 -2.01
C TYR A 23 13.27 1.57 -0.57
N LEU A 24 14.26 1.59 0.34
CA LEU A 24 14.06 1.35 1.77
C LEU A 24 14.08 2.65 2.56
N ILE A 25 13.05 2.88 3.34
CA ILE A 25 12.95 4.02 4.23
C ILE A 25 13.54 3.67 5.58
N GLN A 26 14.22 4.62 6.18
CA GLN A 26 14.84 4.45 7.50
C GLN A 26 14.52 5.61 8.42
N GLY A 27 14.32 5.27 9.70
CA GLY A 27 14.36 6.25 10.77
C GLY A 27 15.81 6.63 11.14
N THR A 28 15.95 7.70 11.89
CA THR A 28 17.21 8.14 12.49
C THR A 28 17.03 8.39 13.98
N MET A 29 18.05 8.94 14.65
CA MET A 29 17.91 9.32 16.04
C MET A 29 16.95 10.51 16.19
N LEU A 30 15.93 10.37 17.03
CA LEU A 30 15.00 11.45 17.36
C LEU A 30 15.67 12.58 18.16
N ASP A 31 16.71 12.26 18.91
CA ASP A 31 17.57 13.24 19.58
C ASP A 31 18.87 13.41 18.79
N GLU A 32 18.95 14.49 18.03
CA GLU A 32 20.11 14.82 17.17
C GLU A 32 21.43 14.94 17.93
N LYS A 33 21.38 15.07 19.28
CA LYS A 33 22.58 15.14 20.13
C LYS A 33 23.15 13.78 20.49
N LYS A 34 22.40 12.70 20.21
CA LYS A 34 22.80 11.32 20.53
C LYS A 34 23.32 10.61 19.30
N GLN A 35 24.31 9.75 19.54
CA GLN A 35 24.83 8.86 18.51
C GLN A 35 23.97 7.58 18.42
N PRO A 36 23.88 6.92 17.26
CA PRO A 36 23.12 5.67 17.10
C PRO A 36 23.50 4.58 18.10
N GLY A 37 24.78 4.49 18.51
CA GLY A 37 25.24 3.55 19.53
C GLY A 37 24.71 3.81 20.94
N GLU A 38 24.13 4.98 21.21
CA GLU A 38 23.50 5.34 22.48
C GLU A 38 22.00 4.99 22.54
N ALA A 39 21.44 4.46 21.42
CA ALA A 39 20.07 4.01 21.38
C ALA A 39 19.86 2.82 22.32
N LYS A 40 18.66 2.68 22.88
CA LYS A 40 18.29 1.52 23.71
C LYS A 40 18.46 0.20 22.94
N PHE A 41 18.18 0.24 21.66
CA PHE A 41 18.41 -0.83 20.70
C PHE A 41 19.29 -0.27 19.58
N PRO A 42 20.62 -0.33 19.70
CA PRO A 42 21.52 0.22 18.70
C PRO A 42 21.35 -0.52 17.36
N PRO A 43 21.43 0.18 16.23
CA PRO A 43 21.42 -0.47 14.93
C PRO A 43 22.65 -1.37 14.75
N HIS A 44 22.60 -2.25 13.76
CA HIS A 44 23.75 -3.07 13.38
C HIS A 44 25.00 -2.20 13.09
N LYS A 45 26.19 -2.71 13.39
CA LYS A 45 27.48 -1.97 13.21
C LYS A 45 27.72 -1.42 11.79
N ASP A 46 27.14 -2.10 10.79
CA ASP A 46 27.27 -1.72 9.38
C ASP A 46 26.10 -0.83 8.89
N TRP A 47 25.21 -0.43 9.81
CA TRP A 47 24.11 0.45 9.47
C TRP A 47 24.61 1.83 9.04
N LYS A 48 24.08 2.33 7.94
CA LYS A 48 24.32 3.67 7.45
C LYS A 48 23.04 4.51 7.59
N PRO A 49 23.11 5.75 8.10
CA PRO A 49 21.93 6.60 8.18
C PRO A 49 21.38 6.97 6.80
N GLY A 50 20.09 7.25 6.74
CA GLY A 50 19.39 7.66 5.52
C GLY A 50 18.78 6.50 4.75
N ASN A 51 17.85 6.87 3.89
CA ASN A 51 17.14 5.94 3.03
C ASN A 51 18.07 5.26 2.04
N ARG A 52 17.64 4.16 1.43
CA ARG A 52 18.46 3.34 0.52
C ARG A 52 17.74 2.98 -0.75
N LEU A 53 18.36 3.21 -1.90
CA LEU A 53 17.94 2.74 -3.21
C LEU A 53 18.82 1.56 -3.64
N PHE A 54 18.19 0.44 -3.93
CA PHE A 54 18.82 -0.76 -4.43
C PHE A 54 18.28 -1.07 -5.82
N ARG A 55 19.16 -1.01 -6.82
CA ARG A 55 18.83 -1.45 -8.17
C ARG A 55 18.86 -2.97 -8.23
N ASN A 56 17.84 -3.55 -8.81
CA ASN A 56 17.82 -4.93 -9.24
C ASN A 56 18.75 -5.10 -10.45
N GLU A 57 19.49 -6.16 -10.52
CA GLU A 57 20.41 -6.46 -11.63
C GLU A 57 19.87 -7.62 -12.49
N LEU A 58 18.59 -7.96 -12.35
CA LEU A 58 18.00 -9.09 -13.05
C LEU A 58 18.06 -8.89 -14.56
N ILE A 59 17.54 -7.78 -15.05
CA ILE A 59 17.54 -7.48 -16.50
C ILE A 59 18.97 -7.31 -17.04
N PRO A 60 19.85 -6.50 -16.41
CA PRO A 60 21.21 -6.36 -16.93
C PRO A 60 22.05 -7.64 -16.87
N SER A 61 21.87 -8.48 -15.82
CA SER A 61 22.78 -9.60 -15.55
C SER A 61 22.15 -10.99 -15.69
N GLY A 62 20.83 -11.09 -15.79
CA GLY A 62 20.08 -12.35 -15.73
C GLY A 62 20.09 -13.02 -14.36
N LYS A 63 20.38 -12.26 -13.28
CA LYS A 63 20.43 -12.79 -11.91
C LYS A 63 19.81 -11.80 -10.94
N LEU A 64 18.86 -12.27 -10.13
CA LEU A 64 18.32 -11.50 -9.03
C LEU A 64 19.43 -11.14 -8.04
N ARG A 65 19.80 -9.88 -8.02
CA ARG A 65 20.83 -9.32 -7.16
C ARG A 65 20.63 -7.83 -7.06
N PHE A 66 20.83 -7.26 -5.88
CA PHE A 66 20.66 -5.83 -5.63
C PHE A 66 22.00 -5.10 -5.46
N THR A 67 22.09 -3.93 -6.09
CA THR A 67 23.24 -3.02 -5.98
C THR A 67 22.79 -1.71 -5.34
N ASP A 68 23.43 -1.34 -4.22
CA ASP A 68 23.18 -0.04 -3.54
C ASP A 68 23.67 1.11 -4.44
N LEU A 69 22.73 1.86 -4.98
CA LEU A 69 22.98 3.04 -5.82
C LEU A 69 22.59 4.37 -5.15
N THR A 70 22.26 4.35 -3.87
CA THR A 70 21.71 5.46 -3.11
C THR A 70 22.45 6.79 -3.32
N GLU A 71 23.77 6.78 -3.09
CA GLU A 71 24.60 7.99 -3.22
C GLU A 71 24.70 8.47 -4.67
N LYS A 72 24.79 7.52 -5.61
CA LYS A 72 24.86 7.82 -7.05
C LYS A 72 23.56 8.41 -7.57
N ALA A 73 22.45 7.91 -7.06
CA ALA A 73 21.12 8.37 -7.45
C ALA A 73 20.71 9.69 -6.77
N GLY A 74 21.41 10.14 -5.73
CA GLY A 74 21.03 11.33 -4.97
C GLY A 74 19.75 11.15 -4.14
N ALA A 75 19.47 9.92 -3.73
CA ALA A 75 18.23 9.54 -3.02
C ALA A 75 18.48 9.18 -1.54
N ASP A 76 19.53 9.75 -0.92
CA ASP A 76 20.07 9.41 0.39
C ASP A 76 19.50 10.24 1.55
N ARG A 77 18.25 10.70 1.46
CA ARG A 77 17.63 11.54 2.51
C ARG A 77 17.89 10.99 3.90
N ILE A 78 18.45 11.83 4.76
CA ILE A 78 18.55 11.58 6.19
C ILE A 78 17.40 12.31 6.88
N GLY A 79 16.53 11.56 7.55
CA GLY A 79 15.36 12.05 8.26
C GLY A 79 14.73 10.94 9.06
N TYR A 80 13.63 11.22 9.74
CA TYR A 80 12.84 10.17 10.37
C TYR A 80 11.75 9.72 9.41
N GLY A 81 12.16 8.87 8.45
CA GLY A 81 11.29 8.38 7.38
C GLY A 81 10.16 7.49 7.88
N MET A 82 9.01 7.60 7.24
CA MET A 82 7.81 6.81 7.51
C MET A 82 7.44 5.96 6.30
N GLY A 83 6.88 6.55 5.26
CA GLY A 83 6.31 5.86 4.11
C GLY A 83 6.80 6.40 2.77
N ALA A 84 6.42 5.67 1.72
CA ALA A 84 6.63 6.03 0.33
C ALA A 84 5.34 5.94 -0.48
N ALA A 85 5.22 6.81 -1.49
CA ALA A 85 4.29 6.67 -2.61
C ALA A 85 5.06 6.87 -3.91
N THR A 86 4.71 6.12 -4.95
CA THR A 86 5.30 6.22 -6.29
C THR A 86 4.23 6.58 -7.32
N GLY A 87 4.59 7.44 -8.28
CA GLY A 87 3.74 7.86 -9.38
C GLY A 87 4.51 8.81 -10.29
N ASP A 88 4.22 8.81 -11.57
CA ASP A 88 4.76 9.76 -12.55
C ASP A 88 3.89 11.04 -12.51
N TYR A 89 4.25 11.98 -11.63
CA TYR A 89 3.43 13.16 -11.38
C TYR A 89 3.59 14.26 -12.44
N ASP A 90 4.68 14.25 -13.23
CA ASP A 90 4.91 15.23 -14.30
C ASP A 90 4.75 14.64 -15.71
N ASN A 91 4.29 13.38 -15.80
CA ASN A 91 3.95 12.67 -17.03
C ASN A 91 5.13 12.55 -18.02
N ASP A 92 6.37 12.44 -17.52
CA ASP A 92 7.56 12.27 -18.34
C ASP A 92 7.90 10.80 -18.66
N GLY A 93 7.20 9.86 -18.02
CA GLY A 93 7.33 8.41 -18.21
C GLY A 93 8.22 7.73 -17.17
N ASP A 94 8.78 8.48 -16.23
CA ASP A 94 9.63 7.99 -15.15
C ASP A 94 8.87 8.05 -13.81
N LEU A 95 8.85 6.97 -13.03
CA LEU A 95 8.16 6.97 -11.74
C LEU A 95 8.93 7.81 -10.71
N ASP A 96 8.25 8.76 -10.10
CA ASP A 96 8.72 9.63 -9.04
C ASP A 96 8.45 9.03 -7.65
N LEU A 97 9.03 9.65 -6.63
CA LEU A 97 8.97 9.12 -5.27
C LEU A 97 8.63 10.22 -4.25
N TYR A 98 7.48 10.08 -3.58
CA TYR A 98 7.13 10.91 -2.44
C TYR A 98 7.39 10.18 -1.13
N LEU A 99 8.11 10.82 -0.21
CA LEU A 99 8.50 10.28 1.09
C LEU A 99 7.80 11.02 2.21
N THR A 100 7.06 10.27 3.01
CA THR A 100 6.48 10.80 4.25
C THR A 100 7.45 10.67 5.40
N ASN A 101 7.41 11.63 6.33
CA ASN A 101 8.34 11.69 7.45
C ASN A 101 7.65 12.12 8.76
N PHE A 102 8.28 11.85 9.86
CA PHE A 102 8.08 12.61 11.08
C PHE A 102 8.89 13.92 10.95
N GLY A 103 8.26 14.96 10.43
CA GLY A 103 8.86 16.21 9.97
C GLY A 103 8.69 16.38 8.45
N SER A 104 9.50 17.22 7.82
CA SER A 104 9.36 17.56 6.39
C SER A 104 9.33 16.37 5.47
N ASN A 105 8.26 16.23 4.70
CA ASN A 105 8.15 15.26 3.60
C ASN A 105 9.05 15.65 2.43
N VAL A 106 9.25 14.75 1.49
CA VAL A 106 10.14 14.97 0.32
C VAL A 106 9.49 14.42 -0.94
N LEU A 107 9.47 15.23 -2.01
CA LEU A 107 9.19 14.77 -3.37
C LEU A 107 10.50 14.71 -4.15
N TYR A 108 10.86 13.53 -4.58
CA TYR A 108 11.95 13.27 -5.49
C TYR A 108 11.42 13.09 -6.90
N ARG A 109 11.80 14.00 -7.79
CA ARG A 109 11.60 13.81 -9.23
C ARG A 109 12.67 12.87 -9.76
N ASN A 110 12.26 11.83 -10.46
CA ASN A 110 13.12 11.00 -11.27
C ASN A 110 13.58 11.78 -12.52
N ASN A 111 14.85 11.75 -12.83
CA ASN A 111 15.38 12.50 -13.99
C ASN A 111 15.53 11.60 -15.24
N GLY A 112 15.06 10.37 -15.24
CA GLY A 112 15.15 9.41 -16.35
C GLY A 112 16.57 8.94 -16.69
N ASN A 113 17.54 9.23 -15.83
CA ASN A 113 18.95 8.90 -16.04
C ASN A 113 19.57 8.16 -14.85
N GLY A 114 18.72 7.59 -14.00
CA GLY A 114 19.11 6.88 -12.78
C GLY A 114 19.44 7.79 -11.61
N THR A 115 19.03 9.07 -11.65
CA THR A 115 19.21 10.03 -10.55
C THR A 115 17.90 10.71 -10.18
N PHE A 116 17.80 11.20 -8.92
CA PHE A 116 16.67 11.95 -8.41
C PHE A 116 17.04 13.39 -8.07
N THR A 117 16.07 14.29 -8.13
CA THR A 117 16.17 15.69 -7.69
C THR A 117 15.10 15.96 -6.63
N ASP A 118 15.48 16.48 -5.46
CA ASP A 118 14.53 16.98 -4.45
C ASP A 118 13.87 18.26 -4.96
N VAL A 119 12.60 18.15 -5.33
CA VAL A 119 11.77 19.24 -5.84
C VAL A 119 10.65 19.67 -4.88
N THR A 120 10.69 19.21 -3.65
CA THR A 120 9.62 19.36 -2.63
C THR A 120 9.11 20.79 -2.51
N ARG A 121 10.01 21.77 -2.38
CA ARG A 121 9.64 23.18 -2.22
C ARG A 121 9.16 23.80 -3.52
N GLU A 122 9.77 23.41 -4.63
CA GLU A 122 9.42 23.88 -5.95
C GLU A 122 8.03 23.39 -6.36
N ALA A 123 7.74 22.12 -6.06
CA ALA A 123 6.45 21.49 -6.28
C ALA A 123 5.36 21.98 -5.30
N GLY A 124 5.73 22.51 -4.13
CA GLY A 124 4.76 23.03 -3.14
C GLY A 124 4.11 21.95 -2.26
N VAL A 125 4.76 20.79 -2.08
CA VAL A 125 4.22 19.65 -1.32
C VAL A 125 4.94 19.38 0.01
N ASP A 126 5.66 20.38 0.56
CA ASP A 126 6.30 20.26 1.88
C ASP A 126 5.22 20.22 2.98
N ASP A 127 5.16 19.12 3.70
CA ASP A 127 4.36 18.97 4.91
C ASP A 127 5.30 18.61 6.07
N GLN A 128 5.25 19.43 7.14
CA GLN A 128 6.14 19.30 8.30
C GLN A 128 5.51 18.53 9.47
N ARG A 129 4.29 18.03 9.29
CA ARG A 129 3.59 17.25 10.30
C ARG A 129 4.15 15.84 10.36
N TRP A 130 3.62 15.06 11.27
CA TRP A 130 3.88 13.63 11.25
C TRP A 130 2.98 12.97 10.21
N SER A 131 3.51 12.81 9.00
CA SER A 131 2.84 12.10 7.93
C SER A 131 3.11 10.60 8.01
N SER A 132 2.14 9.79 7.62
CA SER A 132 2.18 8.33 7.58
C SER A 132 2.19 7.84 6.13
N SER A 133 1.09 7.28 5.62
CA SER A 133 0.97 6.84 4.22
C SER A 133 0.63 8.01 3.29
N ALA A 134 0.90 7.83 2.00
CA ALA A 134 0.49 8.75 0.95
C ALA A 134 0.08 7.96 -0.31
N ALA A 135 -0.70 8.58 -1.19
CA ALA A 135 -1.13 7.99 -2.45
C ALA A 135 -1.13 9.03 -3.57
N PHE A 136 -0.65 8.63 -4.74
CA PHE A 136 -0.87 9.36 -5.99
C PHE A 136 -2.12 8.84 -6.68
N PHE A 137 -2.98 9.73 -7.15
CA PHE A 137 -4.21 9.41 -7.89
C PHE A 137 -4.71 10.64 -8.64
N ASP A 138 -5.45 10.46 -9.70
CA ASP A 138 -6.07 11.55 -10.47
C ASP A 138 -7.53 11.70 -10.00
N TYR A 139 -7.77 12.66 -9.07
CA TYR A 139 -9.10 12.79 -8.47
C TYR A 139 -10.06 13.67 -9.28
N ASP A 140 -9.55 14.56 -10.14
CA ASP A 140 -10.36 15.49 -10.93
C ASP A 140 -10.37 15.17 -12.43
N ARG A 141 -9.70 14.07 -12.82
CA ARG A 141 -9.65 13.50 -14.19
C ARG A 141 -9.04 14.42 -15.22
N ASP A 142 -8.10 15.23 -14.81
CA ASP A 142 -7.38 16.11 -15.73
C ASP A 142 -6.16 15.42 -16.38
N GLY A 143 -5.79 14.23 -15.92
CA GLY A 143 -4.70 13.41 -16.43
C GLY A 143 -3.38 13.62 -15.72
N ASP A 144 -3.32 14.49 -14.72
CA ASP A 144 -2.17 14.70 -13.85
C ASP A 144 -2.41 14.01 -12.50
N LEU A 145 -1.38 13.36 -11.94
CA LEU A 145 -1.53 12.70 -10.65
C LEU A 145 -1.50 13.71 -9.51
N ASP A 146 -2.56 13.70 -8.70
CA ASP A 146 -2.67 14.41 -7.44
C ASP A 146 -2.05 13.62 -6.30
N LEU A 147 -1.90 14.26 -5.13
CA LEU A 147 -1.25 13.64 -3.99
C LEU A 147 -2.11 13.75 -2.73
N PHE A 148 -2.49 12.60 -2.15
CA PHE A 148 -3.08 12.52 -0.82
C PHE A 148 -2.03 12.13 0.21
N VAL A 149 -2.02 12.81 1.37
CA VAL A 149 -1.07 12.55 2.46
C VAL A 149 -1.83 12.39 3.77
N CYS A 150 -1.76 11.21 4.36
CA CYS A 150 -2.27 10.95 5.69
C CYS A 150 -1.38 11.58 6.74
N ASN A 151 -1.99 12.20 7.74
CA ASN A 151 -1.31 12.76 8.90
C ASN A 151 -1.81 12.09 10.18
N TYR A 152 -0.91 11.87 11.12
CA TYR A 152 -1.22 11.10 12.31
C TYR A 152 -1.70 11.99 13.46
N ILE A 153 -0.79 12.46 14.27
CA ILE A 153 -1.12 13.22 15.51
C ILE A 153 -0.17 14.40 15.71
N ASP A 154 -0.54 15.35 16.57
CA ASP A 154 0.23 16.55 16.95
C ASP A 154 1.41 16.26 17.91
N PHE A 155 1.98 15.06 17.82
CA PHE A 155 3.11 14.66 18.64
C PHE A 155 4.35 15.49 18.34
N THR A 156 5.04 15.92 19.38
CA THR A 156 6.38 16.51 19.29
C THR A 156 7.29 15.89 20.35
N ILE A 157 8.61 15.86 20.11
CA ILE A 157 9.58 15.31 21.06
C ILE A 157 9.50 16.03 22.41
N LYS A 158 9.34 17.37 22.40
CA LYS A 158 9.20 18.18 23.61
C LYS A 158 7.86 17.97 24.31
N GLY A 159 6.80 17.68 23.55
CA GLY A 159 5.45 17.40 24.04
C GLY A 159 5.19 15.94 24.39
N ASN A 160 6.21 15.08 24.36
CA ASN A 160 6.06 13.66 24.66
C ASN A 160 5.50 13.43 26.06
N LYS A 161 4.34 12.77 26.13
CA LYS A 161 3.68 12.42 27.39
C LYS A 161 4.27 11.15 27.98
N ARG A 162 4.15 11.00 29.30
CA ARG A 162 4.52 9.76 29.99
C ARG A 162 3.27 8.92 30.18
N CYS A 163 3.25 7.75 29.60
CA CYS A 163 2.18 6.77 29.75
C CYS A 163 2.73 5.49 30.41
N PHE A 164 1.81 4.73 30.97
CA PHE A 164 2.14 3.52 31.72
C PHE A 164 1.19 2.39 31.29
N ALA A 165 1.74 1.19 31.14
CA ALA A 165 0.95 0.00 31.00
C ALA A 165 0.05 -0.24 32.23
N PRO A 166 -1.01 -1.05 32.13
CA PRO A 166 -1.83 -1.44 33.29
C PRO A 166 -1.03 -2.04 34.43
N THR A 167 0.19 -2.53 34.15
CA THR A 167 1.15 -3.08 35.13
C THR A 167 1.94 -2.00 35.88
N GLY A 168 1.78 -0.70 35.53
CA GLY A 168 2.50 0.42 36.11
C GLY A 168 3.90 0.68 35.52
N GLU A 169 4.31 -0.06 34.51
CA GLU A 169 5.59 0.16 33.81
C GLU A 169 5.45 1.24 32.73
N PRO A 170 6.51 2.03 32.45
CA PRO A 170 6.49 2.96 31.34
C PRO A 170 6.16 2.27 30.01
N ASP A 171 5.23 2.83 29.27
CA ASP A 171 4.81 2.33 27.95
C ASP A 171 4.56 3.50 27.00
N TYR A 172 4.42 3.21 25.72
CA TYR A 172 4.02 4.20 24.72
C TYR A 172 2.57 4.68 24.97
N CYS A 173 2.34 5.93 24.69
CA CYS A 173 0.99 6.50 24.78
C CYS A 173 0.13 6.03 23.60
N SER A 174 -1.15 5.78 23.85
CA SER A 174 -2.15 5.63 22.78
C SER A 174 -2.26 6.94 21.98
N PRO A 175 -2.61 6.90 20.68
CA PRO A 175 -2.88 8.09 19.87
C PRO A 175 -3.94 9.00 20.50
N ALA A 176 -4.91 8.45 21.21
CA ALA A 176 -5.92 9.22 21.96
C ALA A 176 -5.34 10.16 23.03
N SER A 177 -4.06 10.03 23.35
CA SER A 177 -3.36 10.99 24.24
C SER A 177 -2.97 12.30 23.55
N TYR A 178 -3.05 12.37 22.24
CA TYR A 178 -2.68 13.50 21.39
C TYR A 178 -3.88 13.92 20.54
N ARG A 179 -3.76 15.02 19.82
CA ARG A 179 -4.81 15.44 18.88
C ARG A 179 -4.47 14.91 17.50
N PRO A 180 -5.42 14.32 16.78
CA PRO A 180 -5.20 14.03 15.38
C PRO A 180 -5.02 15.33 14.60
N VAL A 181 -4.33 15.26 13.47
CA VAL A 181 -4.13 16.40 12.58
C VAL A 181 -4.72 16.10 11.21
N PRO A 182 -5.28 17.11 10.50
CA PRO A 182 -5.91 16.88 9.21
C PRO A 182 -4.94 16.31 8.18
N ASP A 183 -5.44 15.42 7.36
CA ASP A 183 -4.77 14.94 6.15
C ASP A 183 -4.63 16.08 5.13
N ARG A 184 -3.90 15.84 4.04
CA ARG A 184 -3.71 16.80 2.96
C ARG A 184 -4.09 16.22 1.62
N LEU A 185 -4.75 17.06 0.81
CA LEU A 185 -4.95 16.85 -0.61
C LEU A 185 -4.24 17.97 -1.35
N PHE A 186 -3.28 17.60 -2.19
CA PHE A 186 -2.55 18.48 -3.07
C PHE A 186 -2.98 18.20 -4.51
N ARG A 187 -3.59 19.20 -5.15
CA ARG A 187 -3.95 19.12 -6.57
C ARG A 187 -2.74 19.48 -7.42
N ASN A 188 -2.46 18.65 -8.41
CA ASN A 188 -1.47 18.94 -9.43
C ASN A 188 -2.04 19.94 -10.44
N GLU A 189 -1.31 21.00 -10.72
CA GLU A 189 -1.70 22.03 -11.70
C GLU A 189 -0.97 21.84 -13.04
N GLY A 190 -0.36 20.67 -13.24
CA GLY A 190 0.57 20.41 -14.33
C GLY A 190 1.94 21.07 -14.13
N ALA A 191 2.88 20.75 -15.00
CA ALA A 191 4.25 21.26 -14.95
C ALA A 191 4.95 21.08 -13.59
N GLY A 192 4.60 20.04 -12.85
CA GLY A 192 5.23 19.67 -11.59
C GLY A 192 4.90 20.56 -10.39
N ARG A 193 3.76 21.25 -10.41
CA ARG A 193 3.34 22.14 -9.32
C ARG A 193 2.03 21.71 -8.72
N PHE A 194 1.99 21.70 -7.39
CA PHE A 194 0.82 21.34 -6.61
C PHE A 194 0.27 22.54 -5.83
N ILE A 195 -1.04 22.52 -5.58
CA ILE A 195 -1.76 23.44 -4.71
C ILE A 195 -2.45 22.65 -3.60
N ASP A 196 -2.30 23.08 -2.34
CA ASP A 196 -3.04 22.52 -1.21
C ASP A 196 -4.53 22.90 -1.33
N VAL A 197 -5.35 21.94 -1.70
CA VAL A 197 -6.80 22.09 -1.85
C VAL A 197 -7.59 21.46 -0.69
N THR A 198 -6.94 21.02 0.38
CA THR A 198 -7.52 20.32 1.53
C THR A 198 -8.80 20.98 2.07
N ASN A 199 -8.79 22.30 2.23
CA ASN A 199 -9.96 23.02 2.73
C ASN A 199 -11.05 23.20 1.66
N GLY A 200 -10.64 23.44 0.41
CA GLY A 200 -11.56 23.65 -0.72
C GLY A 200 -12.29 22.38 -1.13
N SER A 201 -11.61 21.25 -1.04
CA SER A 201 -12.16 19.93 -1.36
C SER A 201 -13.06 19.34 -0.27
N GLY A 202 -13.09 19.92 0.94
CA GLY A 202 -13.87 19.40 2.07
C GLY A 202 -13.15 18.35 2.93
N ILE A 203 -11.97 17.85 2.54
CA ILE A 203 -11.20 16.83 3.28
C ILE A 203 -10.89 17.26 4.72
N SER A 204 -10.76 18.55 5.00
CA SER A 204 -10.51 19.04 6.37
C SER A 204 -11.74 18.99 7.29
N SER A 205 -12.92 18.61 6.82
CA SER A 205 -14.16 18.59 7.62
C SER A 205 -14.21 17.43 8.62
N ALA A 206 -13.49 16.34 8.36
CA ALA A 206 -13.28 15.24 9.30
C ALA A 206 -11.82 14.77 9.21
N PHE A 207 -11.27 14.28 10.32
CA PHE A 207 -9.92 13.75 10.38
C PHE A 207 -9.73 12.86 11.60
N GLY A 208 -8.84 11.91 11.50
CA GLY A 208 -8.45 10.97 12.55
C GLY A 208 -6.93 10.81 12.61
N PRO A 209 -6.40 9.92 13.46
CA PRO A 209 -4.99 9.56 13.43
C PRO A 209 -4.75 8.58 12.27
N GLY A 210 -4.68 9.11 11.02
CA GLY A 210 -4.56 8.34 9.80
C GLY A 210 -3.23 7.60 9.69
N LEU A 211 -3.27 6.31 9.34
CA LEU A 211 -2.09 5.48 9.13
C LEU A 211 -2.02 4.88 7.73
N GLY A 212 -3.09 4.28 7.23
CA GLY A 212 -3.17 3.69 5.90
C GLY A 212 -4.12 4.46 5.00
N VAL A 213 -3.84 4.49 3.70
CA VAL A 213 -4.71 5.09 2.66
C VAL A 213 -4.77 4.17 1.46
N THR A 214 -5.95 4.10 0.83
CA THR A 214 -6.16 3.48 -0.49
C THR A 214 -7.21 4.28 -1.27
N CYS A 215 -7.00 4.38 -2.59
CA CYS A 215 -7.79 5.20 -3.49
C CYS A 215 -8.43 4.33 -4.56
N ALA A 216 -9.76 4.23 -4.60
CA ALA A 216 -10.51 3.41 -5.56
C ALA A 216 -11.89 4.00 -5.84
N ASP A 217 -12.51 3.61 -6.93
CA ASP A 217 -13.90 3.95 -7.26
C ASP A 217 -14.85 2.96 -6.57
N PHE A 218 -15.11 3.18 -5.27
CA PHE A 218 -15.89 2.25 -4.45
C PHE A 218 -17.38 2.22 -4.79
N ASN A 219 -17.91 3.26 -5.38
CA ASN A 219 -19.33 3.36 -5.72
C ASN A 219 -19.62 3.16 -7.22
N GLN A 220 -18.57 2.90 -8.03
CA GLN A 220 -18.62 2.68 -9.47
C GLN A 220 -19.22 3.85 -10.28
N ASP A 221 -19.07 5.08 -9.79
CA ASP A 221 -19.51 6.29 -10.52
C ASP A 221 -18.41 6.83 -11.47
N GLY A 222 -17.23 6.21 -11.41
CA GLY A 222 -16.06 6.48 -12.21
C GLY A 222 -15.13 7.53 -11.61
N TRP A 223 -15.40 8.12 -10.45
CA TRP A 223 -14.52 9.03 -9.74
C TRP A 223 -13.80 8.28 -8.61
N ILE A 224 -12.52 8.58 -8.45
CA ILE A 224 -11.73 7.89 -7.42
C ILE A 224 -12.04 8.48 -6.04
N ASP A 225 -12.45 7.61 -5.14
CA ASP A 225 -12.72 7.87 -3.72
C ASP A 225 -11.45 7.60 -2.88
N VAL A 226 -11.44 8.03 -1.62
CA VAL A 226 -10.31 7.83 -0.71
C VAL A 226 -10.77 7.18 0.59
N TYR A 227 -10.17 6.05 0.96
CA TYR A 227 -10.39 5.40 2.25
C TYR A 227 -9.17 5.52 3.15
N ILE A 228 -9.39 5.87 4.43
CA ILE A 228 -8.35 6.08 5.44
C ILE A 228 -8.58 5.19 6.64
N ALA A 229 -7.60 4.36 6.97
CA ALA A 229 -7.55 3.59 8.20
C ALA A 229 -7.00 4.45 9.34
N ASN A 230 -7.80 4.64 10.40
CA ASN A 230 -7.49 5.47 11.56
C ASN A 230 -7.16 4.62 12.79
N ASP A 231 -6.10 4.97 13.51
CA ASP A 231 -5.66 4.28 14.72
C ASP A 231 -6.53 4.66 15.94
N GLY A 232 -7.47 3.78 16.29
CA GLY A 232 -8.36 3.95 17.45
C GLY A 232 -9.47 4.99 17.28
N ALA A 233 -9.79 5.35 16.04
CA ALA A 233 -10.88 6.24 15.68
C ALA A 233 -11.69 5.65 14.50
N ALA A 234 -12.83 6.27 14.19
CA ALA A 234 -13.60 5.91 13.00
C ALA A 234 -12.72 6.01 11.74
N ASN A 235 -12.76 4.98 10.89
CA ASN A 235 -12.17 5.10 9.56
C ASN A 235 -12.97 6.08 8.72
N LEU A 236 -12.34 6.71 7.74
CA LEU A 236 -12.97 7.69 6.86
C LEU A 236 -13.08 7.13 5.45
N LEU A 237 -14.25 7.35 4.83
CA LEU A 237 -14.47 7.12 3.41
C LEU A 237 -14.90 8.44 2.76
N TRP A 238 -14.03 9.00 1.97
CA TRP A 238 -14.27 10.22 1.22
C TRP A 238 -14.78 9.88 -0.16
N ILE A 239 -16.07 10.09 -0.40
CA ILE A 239 -16.70 9.91 -1.71
C ILE A 239 -16.48 11.17 -2.55
N ASN A 240 -15.87 11.00 -3.71
CA ASN A 240 -15.62 12.04 -4.68
C ASN A 240 -16.94 12.45 -5.37
N LYS A 241 -17.23 13.75 -5.41
CA LYS A 241 -18.49 14.28 -5.99
C LYS A 241 -18.34 14.62 -7.48
N GLY A 242 -17.16 14.47 -8.06
CA GLY A 242 -16.89 14.83 -9.45
C GLY A 242 -16.87 16.33 -9.75
N ASP A 243 -16.88 17.16 -8.72
CA ASP A 243 -16.85 18.63 -8.82
C ASP A 243 -15.63 19.25 -8.10
N GLY A 244 -14.65 18.41 -7.77
CA GLY A 244 -13.46 18.79 -7.01
C GLY A 244 -13.64 18.74 -5.50
N THR A 245 -14.79 18.27 -5.02
CA THR A 245 -15.09 18.13 -3.59
C THR A 245 -15.38 16.69 -3.18
N PHE A 246 -15.20 16.41 -1.89
CA PHE A 246 -15.45 15.11 -1.28
C PHE A 246 -16.48 15.20 -0.15
N GLU A 247 -17.22 14.11 0.07
CA GLU A 247 -18.16 13.95 1.16
C GLU A 247 -17.73 12.77 2.05
N GLU A 248 -17.59 13.01 3.38
CA GLU A 248 -17.30 11.93 4.32
C GLU A 248 -18.52 11.03 4.49
N SER A 249 -18.39 9.76 4.17
CA SER A 249 -19.47 8.78 4.13
C SER A 249 -19.21 7.50 4.92
N GLY A 250 -18.07 7.39 5.61
CA GLY A 250 -17.63 6.15 6.28
C GLY A 250 -18.66 5.54 7.22
N LEU A 251 -19.35 6.36 8.03
CA LEU A 251 -20.40 5.88 8.92
C LEU A 251 -21.63 5.38 8.15
N ILE A 252 -22.08 6.17 7.18
CA ILE A 252 -23.32 5.85 6.43
C ILE A 252 -23.09 4.67 5.49
N SER A 253 -21.87 4.54 4.96
CA SER A 253 -21.49 3.43 4.08
C SER A 253 -21.24 2.12 4.82
N GLY A 254 -21.13 2.13 6.16
CA GLY A 254 -20.83 0.93 6.94
C GLY A 254 -19.33 0.60 7.06
N ALA A 255 -18.41 1.45 6.57
CA ALA A 255 -16.98 1.19 6.55
C ALA A 255 -16.16 1.87 7.66
N ALA A 256 -16.83 2.61 8.59
CA ALA A 256 -16.16 3.38 9.64
C ALA A 256 -15.77 2.55 10.88
N TYR A 257 -16.54 1.51 11.19
CA TYR A 257 -16.47 0.72 12.43
C TYR A 257 -16.56 -0.77 12.16
N GLY A 258 -16.09 -1.59 13.08
CA GLY A 258 -16.43 -3.02 13.07
C GLY A 258 -17.92 -3.27 13.32
N MET A 259 -18.38 -4.49 13.09
CA MET A 259 -19.79 -4.91 13.23
C MET A 259 -20.39 -4.65 14.62
N ASP A 260 -19.57 -4.50 15.65
CA ASP A 260 -19.96 -4.16 17.02
C ASP A 260 -20.11 -2.65 17.26
N GLY A 261 -19.92 -1.82 16.23
CA GLY A 261 -19.95 -0.37 16.29
C GLY A 261 -18.78 0.27 17.03
N VAL A 262 -17.68 -0.47 17.24
CA VAL A 262 -16.48 0.01 17.94
C VAL A 262 -15.42 0.40 16.93
N ALA A 263 -14.79 1.56 17.15
CA ALA A 263 -13.61 1.97 16.41
C ALA A 263 -12.45 1.02 16.70
N ARG A 264 -11.76 0.57 15.65
CA ARG A 264 -10.56 -0.26 15.74
C ARG A 264 -9.31 0.60 15.58
N ALA A 265 -8.17 0.05 15.96
CA ALA A 265 -6.89 0.67 15.66
C ALA A 265 -6.46 0.28 14.23
N GLY A 266 -7.03 0.95 13.24
CA GLY A 266 -6.73 0.71 11.83
C GLY A 266 -5.31 1.16 11.47
N MET A 267 -4.54 0.27 10.86
CA MET A 267 -3.14 0.53 10.49
C MET A 267 -2.93 0.42 8.99
N GLY A 268 -2.77 -0.78 8.45
CA GLY A 268 -2.71 -0.99 7.01
C GLY A 268 -4.11 -1.14 6.41
N VAL A 269 -4.23 -0.78 5.15
CA VAL A 269 -5.46 -0.93 4.37
C VAL A 269 -5.12 -1.36 2.95
N SER A 270 -5.94 -2.22 2.37
CA SER A 270 -5.83 -2.60 0.96
C SER A 270 -7.23 -2.81 0.38
N ALA A 271 -7.43 -2.33 -0.85
CA ALA A 271 -8.64 -2.57 -1.62
C ALA A 271 -8.39 -3.60 -2.72
N GLY A 272 -9.37 -4.46 -3.01
CA GLY A 272 -9.29 -5.48 -4.05
C GLY A 272 -10.56 -6.32 -4.14
N ASP A 273 -10.86 -6.86 -5.32
CA ASP A 273 -12.02 -7.70 -5.62
C ASP A 273 -11.75 -9.16 -5.19
N PHE A 274 -11.91 -9.46 -3.87
CA PHE A 274 -11.54 -10.77 -3.34
C PHE A 274 -12.56 -11.88 -3.67
N ASP A 275 -13.81 -11.54 -4.04
CA ASP A 275 -14.87 -12.51 -4.34
C ASP A 275 -15.25 -12.55 -5.83
N ASN A 276 -14.49 -11.84 -6.66
CA ASN A 276 -14.66 -11.80 -8.12
C ASN A 276 -16.07 -11.36 -8.54
N ASP A 277 -16.64 -10.35 -7.86
CA ASP A 277 -17.92 -9.77 -8.22
C ASP A 277 -17.79 -8.45 -9.02
N GLY A 278 -16.59 -7.92 -9.11
CA GLY A 278 -16.23 -6.72 -9.87
C GLY A 278 -16.21 -5.44 -9.03
N ASP A 279 -16.41 -5.54 -7.73
CA ASP A 279 -16.38 -4.44 -6.77
C ASP A 279 -15.08 -4.50 -5.96
N GLU A 280 -14.52 -3.38 -5.55
CA GLU A 280 -13.36 -3.40 -4.66
C GLU A 280 -13.79 -3.42 -3.20
N ASP A 281 -13.35 -4.44 -2.48
CA ASP A 281 -13.56 -4.64 -1.06
C ASP A 281 -12.39 -4.06 -0.27
N ILE A 282 -12.60 -3.80 1.02
CA ILE A 282 -11.58 -3.17 1.86
C ILE A 282 -11.18 -4.10 2.99
N LEU A 283 -9.89 -4.35 3.14
CA LEU A 283 -9.32 -4.96 4.34
C LEU A 283 -8.52 -3.96 5.16
N VAL A 284 -8.80 -3.89 6.46
CA VAL A 284 -8.06 -3.06 7.44
C VAL A 284 -7.42 -3.97 8.47
N THR A 285 -6.10 -3.83 8.68
CA THR A 285 -5.40 -4.52 9.77
C THR A 285 -5.51 -3.74 11.07
N ASN A 286 -5.66 -4.45 12.19
CA ASN A 286 -5.92 -3.86 13.51
C ASN A 286 -5.00 -4.44 14.60
N LEU A 287 -5.13 -3.94 15.82
CA LEU A 287 -4.39 -4.42 16.99
C LEU A 287 -4.80 -5.83 17.43
N THR A 288 -3.90 -6.48 18.15
CA THR A 288 -4.19 -7.70 18.92
C THR A 288 -5.48 -7.54 19.73
N LYS A 289 -6.36 -8.55 19.67
CA LYS A 289 -7.70 -8.63 20.28
C LYS A 289 -8.79 -7.81 19.61
N GLU A 290 -8.49 -7.18 18.50
CA GLU A 290 -9.48 -6.52 17.65
C GLU A 290 -9.76 -7.36 16.40
N GLY A 291 -8.74 -8.04 15.87
CA GLY A 291 -8.79 -8.76 14.58
C GLY A 291 -8.81 -7.79 13.40
N SER A 292 -8.33 -8.22 12.25
CA SER A 292 -8.44 -7.43 11.01
C SER A 292 -9.88 -7.40 10.54
N THR A 293 -10.30 -6.30 9.89
CA THR A 293 -11.69 -6.11 9.44
C THR A 293 -11.76 -6.18 7.93
N LEU A 294 -12.64 -7.05 7.42
CA LEU A 294 -12.98 -7.15 5.99
C LEU A 294 -14.34 -6.50 5.76
N TYR A 295 -14.36 -5.43 4.99
CA TYR A 295 -15.57 -4.77 4.53
C TYR A 295 -15.84 -5.18 3.09
N ARG A 296 -16.90 -5.97 2.87
CA ARG A 296 -17.37 -6.36 1.55
C ARG A 296 -18.24 -5.25 0.97
N ASN A 297 -17.91 -4.81 -0.23
CA ASN A 297 -18.66 -3.82 -1.00
C ASN A 297 -19.88 -4.46 -1.69
N ASN A 298 -20.83 -3.65 -2.07
CA ASN A 298 -21.98 -4.05 -2.89
C ASN A 298 -22.04 -3.33 -4.25
N GLY A 299 -20.91 -2.75 -4.68
CA GLY A 299 -20.77 -1.99 -5.91
C GLY A 299 -21.44 -0.62 -5.92
N LYS A 300 -21.87 -0.13 -4.77
CA LYS A 300 -22.51 1.20 -4.60
C LYS A 300 -21.92 1.98 -3.43
N GLY A 301 -20.70 1.63 -3.01
CA GLY A 301 -20.05 2.25 -1.87
C GLY A 301 -20.74 1.97 -0.52
N GLN A 302 -21.47 0.87 -0.42
CA GLN A 302 -22.05 0.39 0.84
C GLN A 302 -21.37 -0.92 1.24
N PHE A 303 -20.92 -1.00 2.47
CA PHE A 303 -20.09 -2.07 2.97
C PHE A 303 -20.74 -2.83 4.12
N ASP A 304 -20.55 -4.15 4.11
CA ASP A 304 -20.89 -5.04 5.21
C ASP A 304 -19.59 -5.58 5.83
N ASP A 305 -19.48 -5.56 7.17
CA ASP A 305 -18.38 -6.24 7.87
C ASP A 305 -18.54 -7.76 7.71
N ALA A 306 -17.76 -8.32 6.80
CA ALA A 306 -17.78 -9.73 6.42
C ALA A 306 -16.69 -10.57 7.12
N THR A 307 -15.99 -9.99 8.10
CA THR A 307 -14.81 -10.57 8.77
C THR A 307 -15.09 -11.99 9.33
N ILE A 308 -16.24 -12.18 9.96
CA ILE A 308 -16.62 -13.50 10.53
C ILE A 308 -17.02 -14.47 9.42
N GLU A 309 -17.79 -14.00 8.44
CA GLU A 309 -18.29 -14.80 7.32
C GLU A 309 -17.13 -15.47 6.56
N PHE A 310 -16.04 -14.73 6.36
CA PHE A 310 -14.87 -15.19 5.60
C PHE A 310 -13.72 -15.73 6.46
N ASN A 311 -13.96 -16.08 7.74
CA ASN A 311 -13.03 -16.74 8.66
C ASN A 311 -11.79 -15.93 9.07
N LEU A 312 -11.77 -14.61 8.92
CA LEU A 312 -10.64 -13.77 9.28
C LEU A 312 -10.62 -13.36 10.77
N ALA A 313 -11.79 -13.29 11.41
CA ALA A 313 -11.94 -12.77 12.78
C ALA A 313 -11.06 -13.51 13.81
N GLN A 314 -11.16 -14.83 13.88
CA GLN A 314 -10.42 -15.62 14.85
C GLN A 314 -8.93 -15.74 14.47
N ALA A 315 -8.64 -15.88 13.19
CA ALA A 315 -7.29 -16.12 12.70
C ALA A 315 -6.37 -14.90 12.93
N SER A 316 -6.87 -13.68 12.77
CA SER A 316 -6.12 -12.43 12.99
C SER A 316 -6.19 -11.90 14.43
N PHE A 317 -7.06 -12.43 15.30
CA PHE A 317 -7.37 -11.88 16.63
C PHE A 317 -6.16 -11.71 17.57
N LEU A 318 -5.18 -12.62 17.49
CA LEU A 318 -4.00 -12.58 18.35
C LEU A 318 -2.81 -11.82 17.72
N SER A 319 -2.96 -11.34 16.50
CA SER A 319 -1.93 -10.61 15.77
C SER A 319 -2.18 -9.11 15.83
N THR A 320 -1.10 -8.33 15.80
CA THR A 320 -1.15 -6.91 15.50
C THR A 320 -0.72 -6.77 14.04
N GLY A 321 -1.67 -6.53 13.15
CA GLY A 321 -1.41 -6.40 11.72
C GLY A 321 -1.02 -4.97 11.36
N PHE A 322 -0.09 -4.84 10.41
CA PHE A 322 0.33 -3.59 9.81
C PHE A 322 0.19 -3.69 8.29
N GLY A 323 1.28 -3.96 7.58
CA GLY A 323 1.24 -4.13 6.13
C GLY A 323 0.29 -5.24 5.71
N VAL A 324 -0.42 -5.02 4.62
CA VAL A 324 -1.39 -5.94 4.05
C VAL A 324 -1.33 -5.88 2.54
N SER A 325 -1.47 -7.02 1.88
CA SER A 325 -1.53 -7.08 0.42
C SER A 325 -2.54 -8.12 -0.02
N TRP A 326 -3.41 -7.71 -0.94
CA TRP A 326 -4.15 -8.61 -1.79
C TRP A 326 -3.24 -9.05 -2.94
N PHE A 327 -3.16 -10.33 -3.23
CA PHE A 327 -2.42 -10.88 -4.35
C PHE A 327 -2.81 -12.35 -4.57
N ASP A 328 -2.67 -12.85 -5.75
CA ASP A 328 -2.95 -14.25 -6.08
C ASP A 328 -1.63 -15.03 -6.01
N TYR A 329 -1.32 -15.65 -4.83
CA TYR A 329 0.00 -16.25 -4.62
C TYR A 329 0.19 -17.58 -5.37
N ASP A 330 -0.88 -18.27 -5.76
CA ASP A 330 -0.81 -19.54 -6.47
C ASP A 330 -1.38 -19.48 -7.89
N ASN A 331 -1.66 -18.26 -8.37
CA ASN A 331 -2.15 -17.95 -9.71
C ASN A 331 -3.46 -18.67 -10.08
N ASP A 332 -4.35 -18.89 -9.10
CA ASP A 332 -5.62 -19.59 -9.32
C ASP A 332 -6.78 -18.69 -9.76
N GLY A 333 -6.58 -17.38 -9.76
CA GLY A 333 -7.54 -16.35 -10.16
C GLY A 333 -8.39 -15.83 -8.99
N TRP A 334 -7.99 -16.07 -7.75
CA TRP A 334 -8.61 -15.52 -6.55
C TRP A 334 -7.58 -14.80 -5.71
N LEU A 335 -7.92 -13.61 -5.25
CA LEU A 335 -7.01 -12.84 -4.39
C LEU A 335 -6.88 -13.50 -3.03
N ASP A 336 -5.65 -13.80 -2.68
CA ASP A 336 -5.19 -14.24 -1.37
C ASP A 336 -4.78 -13.05 -0.51
N LEU A 337 -4.41 -13.29 0.73
CA LEU A 337 -4.14 -12.23 1.66
C LEU A 337 -2.84 -12.47 2.43
N PHE A 338 -1.93 -11.51 2.37
CA PHE A 338 -0.75 -11.45 3.24
C PHE A 338 -0.92 -10.35 4.29
N MET A 339 -0.54 -10.64 5.55
CA MET A 339 -0.50 -9.69 6.65
C MET A 339 0.86 -9.68 7.32
N ALA A 340 1.49 -8.51 7.37
CA ALA A 340 2.72 -8.27 8.13
C ALA A 340 2.38 -7.94 9.59
N ASN A 341 2.90 -8.71 10.54
CA ASN A 341 2.52 -8.65 11.95
C ASN A 341 3.70 -8.27 12.85
N GLY A 342 3.42 -7.45 13.87
CA GLY A 342 4.42 -7.09 14.88
C GLY A 342 3.81 -6.25 16.00
N ALA A 343 3.84 -6.75 17.23
CA ALA A 343 3.20 -6.10 18.38
C ALA A 343 3.78 -4.71 18.67
N VAL A 344 2.94 -3.84 19.21
CA VAL A 344 3.30 -2.48 19.68
C VAL A 344 3.20 -2.37 21.20
N THR A 345 2.44 -3.26 21.85
CA THR A 345 2.26 -3.32 23.29
C THR A 345 2.75 -4.65 23.83
N LEU A 346 3.30 -4.63 25.05
CA LEU A 346 3.72 -5.84 25.73
C LEU A 346 2.50 -6.59 26.30
N LEU A 347 2.19 -7.73 25.72
CA LEU A 347 1.17 -8.61 26.28
C LEU A 347 1.67 -9.21 27.62
N PRO A 348 0.83 -9.27 28.69
CA PRO A 348 1.24 -9.81 29.98
C PRO A 348 1.81 -11.24 29.92
N THR A 349 1.29 -12.07 29.01
CA THR A 349 1.74 -13.45 28.77
C THR A 349 3.13 -13.56 28.15
N LEU A 350 3.62 -12.49 27.51
CA LEU A 350 4.92 -12.42 26.85
C LEU A 350 5.97 -11.67 27.69
N ARG A 351 5.58 -11.21 28.90
CA ARG A 351 6.49 -10.52 29.82
C ARG A 351 7.67 -11.42 30.20
N GLY A 352 8.87 -10.88 30.07
CA GLY A 352 10.09 -11.62 30.36
C GLY A 352 10.55 -12.55 29.24
N GLN A 353 9.82 -12.67 28.15
CA GLN A 353 10.30 -13.35 26.96
C GLN A 353 11.38 -12.52 26.25
N PRO A 354 12.35 -13.14 25.56
CA PRO A 354 13.46 -12.42 24.93
C PRO A 354 13.01 -11.50 23.78
N TYR A 355 11.90 -11.81 23.11
CA TYR A 355 11.38 -11.06 21.97
C TYR A 355 9.86 -10.83 22.09
N PRO A 356 9.41 -10.02 23.04
CA PRO A 356 7.99 -9.94 23.41
C PRO A 356 7.11 -9.22 22.38
N PHE A 357 7.71 -8.55 21.38
CA PHE A 357 6.97 -7.84 20.30
C PHE A 357 6.97 -8.61 18.98
N HIS A 358 7.73 -9.72 18.91
CA HIS A 358 7.82 -10.51 17.69
C HIS A 358 6.53 -11.28 17.45
N GLN A 359 6.05 -11.25 16.19
CA GLN A 359 4.92 -12.03 15.70
C GLN A 359 5.30 -12.65 14.35
N ARG A 360 4.58 -13.70 13.94
CA ARG A 360 4.70 -14.25 12.59
C ARG A 360 3.80 -13.47 11.65
N ASN A 361 4.26 -13.25 10.44
CA ASN A 361 3.40 -12.82 9.36
C ASN A 361 2.41 -13.93 9.00
N GLN A 362 1.27 -13.58 8.43
CA GLN A 362 0.21 -14.53 8.09
C GLN A 362 -0.06 -14.52 6.59
N LEU A 363 -0.27 -15.70 6.04
CA LEU A 363 -0.74 -15.91 4.68
C LEU A 363 -2.06 -16.67 4.73
N PHE A 364 -3.05 -16.16 4.03
CA PHE A 364 -4.39 -16.73 3.93
C PHE A 364 -4.70 -17.03 2.48
N HIS A 365 -5.02 -18.30 2.20
CA HIS A 365 -5.48 -18.75 0.90
C HIS A 365 -6.98 -18.56 0.78
N ASN A 366 -7.42 -17.98 -0.33
CA ASN A 366 -8.82 -17.87 -0.70
C ASN A 366 -9.33 -19.18 -1.31
N GLU A 367 -10.30 -19.81 -0.70
CA GLU A 367 -10.84 -21.10 -1.16
C GLU A 367 -11.88 -20.96 -2.30
N GLY A 368 -12.01 -19.78 -2.92
CA GLY A 368 -12.98 -19.48 -3.97
C GLY A 368 -12.87 -20.38 -5.21
N ALA A 369 -11.68 -20.77 -5.62
CA ALA A 369 -11.45 -21.73 -6.69
C ALA A 369 -12.11 -23.09 -6.43
N GLY A 370 -12.25 -23.48 -5.18
CA GLY A 370 -12.99 -24.67 -4.74
C GLY A 370 -14.51 -24.51 -4.66
N GLY A 371 -15.03 -23.34 -5.03
CA GLY A 371 -16.48 -23.02 -4.98
C GLY A 371 -17.01 -22.65 -3.58
N LYS A 372 -16.11 -22.42 -2.62
CA LYS A 372 -16.44 -21.94 -1.29
C LYS A 372 -15.57 -20.72 -0.98
N ILE A 373 -16.11 -19.54 -1.18
CA ILE A 373 -15.41 -18.29 -0.87
C ILE A 373 -15.15 -18.22 0.64
N GLY A 374 -13.93 -17.92 1.04
CA GLY A 374 -13.48 -17.80 2.42
C GLY A 374 -12.00 -18.07 2.56
N PHE A 375 -11.41 -17.58 3.65
CA PHE A 375 -9.97 -17.65 3.86
C PHE A 375 -9.58 -18.79 4.79
N ARG A 376 -8.51 -19.49 4.40
CA ARG A 376 -7.85 -20.49 5.22
C ARG A 376 -6.39 -20.07 5.47
N GLU A 377 -6.02 -19.91 6.72
CA GLU A 377 -4.63 -19.60 7.06
C GLU A 377 -3.70 -20.76 6.66
N VAL A 378 -2.70 -20.45 5.85
CA VAL A 378 -1.71 -21.41 5.31
C VAL A 378 -0.28 -21.13 5.78
N THR A 379 -0.09 -20.17 6.68
CA THR A 379 1.21 -19.72 7.20
C THR A 379 2.14 -20.87 7.58
N SER A 380 1.62 -21.91 8.24
CA SER A 380 2.42 -23.03 8.71
C SER A 380 2.95 -23.94 7.61
N THR A 381 2.34 -23.92 6.42
CA THR A 381 2.66 -24.80 5.29
C THR A 381 3.26 -24.07 4.10
N ALA A 382 3.19 -22.74 4.07
CA ALA A 382 3.59 -21.90 2.94
C ALA A 382 5.11 -21.61 2.89
N GLY A 383 5.92 -22.35 3.64
CA GLY A 383 7.37 -22.29 3.54
C GLY A 383 8.08 -21.73 4.77
N PRO A 384 9.42 -21.84 4.80
CA PRO A 384 10.22 -21.50 5.99
C PRO A 384 10.27 -19.99 6.26
N ALA A 385 10.12 -19.15 5.25
CA ALA A 385 10.14 -17.68 5.40
C ALA A 385 8.99 -17.18 6.30
N LEU A 386 7.81 -17.81 6.22
CA LEU A 386 6.65 -17.48 7.06
C LEU A 386 6.74 -18.04 8.49
N GLN A 387 7.78 -18.81 8.81
CA GLN A 387 8.06 -19.25 10.19
C GLN A 387 8.89 -18.23 10.97
N LEU A 388 9.43 -17.20 10.31
CA LEU A 388 10.13 -16.11 10.97
C LEU A 388 9.18 -15.33 11.86
N SER A 389 9.66 -14.99 13.05
CA SER A 389 8.94 -14.18 14.04
C SER A 389 9.72 -12.90 14.24
N GLU A 390 9.18 -11.79 13.77
CA GLU A 390 9.83 -10.48 13.71
C GLU A 390 8.85 -9.36 14.11
N VAL A 391 9.26 -8.12 14.02
CA VAL A 391 8.37 -6.96 14.28
C VAL A 391 8.08 -6.30 12.95
N SER A 392 7.26 -6.97 12.14
CA SER A 392 6.98 -6.50 10.79
C SER A 392 6.08 -5.26 10.77
N ARG A 393 6.24 -4.44 9.74
CA ARG A 393 5.49 -3.20 9.53
C ARG A 393 4.94 -3.13 8.12
N GLY A 394 5.73 -2.74 7.16
CA GLY A 394 5.30 -2.63 5.78
C GLY A 394 5.31 -3.96 5.03
N ALA A 395 4.46 -4.06 4.02
CA ALA A 395 4.46 -5.12 3.02
C ALA A 395 4.20 -4.50 1.65
N ALA A 396 5.15 -4.60 0.72
CA ALA A 396 4.96 -4.20 -0.67
C ALA A 396 4.99 -5.45 -1.56
N SER A 397 4.08 -5.51 -2.53
CA SER A 397 3.94 -6.65 -3.46
C SER A 397 4.38 -6.30 -4.87
N GLY A 398 4.94 -7.28 -5.58
CA GLY A 398 5.33 -7.18 -6.98
C GLY A 398 6.13 -8.39 -7.42
N ASP A 399 6.14 -8.68 -8.70
CA ASP A 399 6.93 -9.75 -9.32
C ASP A 399 8.36 -9.24 -9.54
N ILE A 400 9.25 -9.55 -8.57
CA ILE A 400 10.59 -8.94 -8.51
C ILE A 400 11.64 -9.71 -9.32
N ASP A 401 11.37 -10.97 -9.62
CA ASP A 401 12.25 -11.78 -10.47
C ASP A 401 11.66 -12.10 -11.84
N ASN A 402 10.53 -11.48 -12.17
CA ASN A 402 9.82 -11.54 -13.45
C ASN A 402 9.46 -12.99 -13.85
N ASP A 403 9.15 -13.86 -12.88
CA ASP A 403 8.76 -15.25 -13.13
C ASP A 403 7.23 -15.44 -13.20
N GLY A 404 6.46 -14.40 -12.87
CA GLY A 404 5.00 -14.36 -12.90
C GLY A 404 4.33 -14.76 -11.60
N ASP A 405 5.08 -14.98 -10.55
CA ASP A 405 4.57 -15.16 -9.22
C ASP A 405 4.80 -13.85 -8.41
N VAL A 406 3.78 -13.35 -7.74
CA VAL A 406 3.91 -12.09 -6.97
C VAL A 406 4.66 -12.34 -5.68
N ASP A 407 5.72 -11.57 -5.44
CA ASP A 407 6.58 -11.59 -4.26
C ASP A 407 6.19 -10.53 -3.24
N ILE A 408 6.70 -10.65 -2.01
CA ILE A 408 6.44 -9.71 -0.93
C ILE A 408 7.75 -9.19 -0.31
N LEU A 409 7.90 -7.87 -0.30
CA LEU A 409 8.95 -7.18 0.46
C LEU A 409 8.39 -6.75 1.82
N VAL A 410 8.98 -7.24 2.90
CA VAL A 410 8.53 -6.94 4.28
C VAL A 410 9.58 -6.09 4.99
N THR A 411 9.16 -4.95 5.53
CA THR A 411 10.01 -4.14 6.42
C THR A 411 9.79 -4.53 7.88
N ASN A 412 10.87 -4.50 8.66
CA ASN A 412 10.85 -4.86 10.07
C ASN A 412 11.36 -3.72 10.95
N ASN A 413 10.65 -3.45 12.03
CA ASN A 413 11.08 -2.46 13.01
C ASN A 413 12.30 -2.99 13.78
N ASN A 414 13.42 -2.27 13.70
CA ASN A 414 14.71 -2.66 14.26
C ASN A 414 15.16 -4.08 13.84
N GLY A 415 14.82 -4.47 12.62
CA GLY A 415 15.16 -5.78 12.05
C GLY A 415 15.55 -5.67 10.57
N PRO A 416 16.04 -6.75 9.97
CA PRO A 416 16.36 -6.76 8.55
C PRO A 416 15.10 -6.72 7.69
N VAL A 417 15.18 -6.08 6.54
CA VAL A 417 14.16 -6.23 5.50
C VAL A 417 14.16 -7.68 4.99
N ARG A 418 12.98 -8.19 4.62
CA ARG A 418 12.80 -9.53 4.07
C ARG A 418 12.18 -9.44 2.69
N LEU A 419 12.82 -10.06 1.72
CA LEU A 419 12.23 -10.35 0.43
C LEU A 419 11.77 -11.81 0.44
N LEU A 420 10.47 -12.01 0.34
CA LEU A 420 9.83 -13.33 0.31
C LEU A 420 9.55 -13.66 -1.14
N LEU A 421 10.42 -14.47 -1.75
CA LEU A 421 10.23 -14.95 -3.12
C LEU A 421 9.16 -16.05 -3.13
N ASN A 422 8.15 -15.84 -3.93
CA ASN A 422 7.07 -16.78 -4.12
C ASN A 422 7.54 -17.90 -5.08
N GLN A 423 7.26 -19.13 -4.72
CA GLN A 423 7.59 -20.31 -5.51
C GLN A 423 6.42 -21.30 -5.53
N ALA A 424 5.20 -20.81 -5.31
CA ALA A 424 4.02 -21.66 -5.12
C ALA A 424 3.45 -22.17 -6.42
N SER A 425 3.53 -21.39 -7.49
CA SER A 425 2.84 -21.70 -8.74
C SER A 425 3.79 -22.23 -9.81
N THR A 426 3.94 -23.54 -9.88
CA THR A 426 4.75 -24.16 -10.93
C THR A 426 3.97 -24.55 -12.18
N ARG A 427 2.65 -24.37 -12.26
CA ARG A 427 1.78 -24.87 -13.36
C ARG A 427 0.54 -24.04 -13.67
N ALA A 428 0.29 -23.01 -12.95
CA ALA A 428 -0.79 -22.08 -13.25
C ALA A 428 -0.31 -21.03 -14.25
N HIS A 429 -1.20 -20.56 -15.09
CA HIS A 429 -0.94 -19.48 -16.04
C HIS A 429 -1.23 -18.13 -15.40
N TRP A 430 -0.64 -17.09 -15.93
CA TRP A 430 -0.81 -15.72 -15.48
C TRP A 430 -0.78 -14.72 -16.62
N VAL A 431 -1.19 -13.51 -16.34
CA VAL A 431 -0.98 -12.37 -17.24
C VAL A 431 -0.70 -11.13 -16.40
N GLN A 432 0.30 -10.37 -16.80
CA GLN A 432 0.62 -9.09 -16.20
C GLN A 432 0.38 -7.96 -17.21
N VAL A 433 -0.09 -6.81 -16.72
CA VAL A 433 -0.48 -5.68 -17.55
C VAL A 433 0.22 -4.42 -17.08
N LYS A 434 1.03 -3.81 -17.96
CA LYS A 434 1.58 -2.45 -17.81
C LYS A 434 0.77 -1.53 -18.70
N LEU A 435 0.17 -0.50 -18.14
CA LEU A 435 -0.53 0.52 -18.90
C LEU A 435 0.41 1.64 -19.32
N MET A 436 0.10 2.26 -20.45
CA MET A 436 0.74 3.48 -20.93
C MET A 436 -0.33 4.49 -21.31
N GLY A 437 -0.60 5.44 -20.42
CA GLY A 437 -1.51 6.56 -20.67
C GLY A 437 -0.98 7.49 -21.77
N VAL A 438 -1.87 8.23 -22.39
CA VAL A 438 -1.57 9.25 -23.41
C VAL A 438 -2.38 10.50 -23.18
N LYS A 439 -3.60 10.35 -22.68
CA LYS A 439 -4.54 11.42 -22.30
C LYS A 439 -4.84 11.39 -20.80
N ASP A 440 -4.47 10.34 -20.16
CA ASP A 440 -4.48 10.12 -18.73
C ASP A 440 -3.02 10.10 -18.24
N ASN A 441 -2.83 10.00 -16.95
CA ASN A 441 -1.50 9.85 -16.38
C ASN A 441 -0.73 8.70 -17.04
N SER A 442 0.57 8.87 -17.19
CA SER A 442 1.41 8.00 -18.02
C SER A 442 1.40 6.53 -17.59
N ALA A 443 1.33 6.26 -16.28
CA ALA A 443 1.29 4.91 -15.72
C ALA A 443 -0.11 4.29 -15.69
N GLY A 444 -1.17 5.08 -15.98
CA GLY A 444 -2.57 4.63 -15.93
C GLY A 444 -3.08 4.36 -14.52
N ILE A 445 -2.49 4.99 -13.49
CA ILE A 445 -2.96 4.86 -12.10
C ILE A 445 -4.42 5.30 -12.01
N GLY A 446 -5.25 4.47 -11.37
CA GLY A 446 -6.71 4.62 -11.29
C GLY A 446 -7.48 3.90 -12.41
N ALA A 447 -6.82 3.40 -13.45
CA ALA A 447 -7.48 2.58 -14.47
C ALA A 447 -7.92 1.24 -13.91
N ARG A 448 -9.10 0.76 -14.34
CA ARG A 448 -9.58 -0.60 -14.06
C ARG A 448 -9.28 -1.51 -15.23
N VAL A 449 -8.64 -2.63 -14.95
CA VAL A 449 -8.27 -3.66 -15.93
C VAL A 449 -9.15 -4.87 -15.73
N VAL A 450 -9.65 -5.46 -16.82
CA VAL A 450 -10.42 -6.70 -16.76
C VAL A 450 -9.86 -7.75 -17.71
N VAL A 451 -9.63 -8.93 -17.19
CA VAL A 451 -9.29 -10.11 -18.00
C VAL A 451 -10.56 -10.88 -18.30
N ILE A 452 -10.97 -10.89 -19.56
CA ILE A 452 -12.16 -11.60 -20.05
C ILE A 452 -11.74 -13.03 -20.41
N ARG A 453 -12.28 -13.99 -19.66
CA ARG A 453 -11.97 -15.42 -19.80
C ARG A 453 -13.12 -16.17 -20.46
N LYS A 454 -12.79 -17.17 -21.24
CA LYS A 454 -13.80 -18.05 -21.86
C LYS A 454 -14.46 -18.94 -20.80
N ASN A 455 -15.79 -18.85 -20.69
CA ASN A 455 -16.58 -19.69 -19.78
C ASN A 455 -16.24 -19.54 -18.28
N ALA A 456 -15.61 -18.44 -17.87
CA ALA A 456 -15.32 -18.12 -16.47
C ALA A 456 -15.71 -16.66 -16.17
N LYS A 457 -15.86 -16.32 -14.89
CA LYS A 457 -16.05 -14.94 -14.48
C LYS A 457 -14.86 -14.09 -14.94
N PRO A 458 -15.06 -12.83 -15.36
CA PRO A 458 -13.94 -11.91 -15.58
C PRO A 458 -13.18 -11.69 -14.28
N LEU A 459 -11.91 -11.35 -14.40
CA LEU A 459 -11.08 -10.92 -13.27
C LEU A 459 -10.86 -9.42 -13.39
N TRP A 460 -11.05 -8.71 -12.30
CA TRP A 460 -10.85 -7.27 -12.24
C TRP A 460 -9.69 -6.92 -11.33
N ASP A 461 -8.96 -5.89 -11.70
CA ASP A 461 -7.94 -5.28 -10.87
C ASP A 461 -7.81 -3.80 -11.21
N ARG A 462 -7.27 -3.01 -10.31
CA ARG A 462 -6.99 -1.60 -10.47
C ARG A 462 -5.49 -1.36 -10.60
N VAL A 463 -5.08 -0.50 -11.51
CA VAL A 463 -3.68 -0.04 -11.59
C VAL A 463 -3.44 0.98 -10.48
N HIS A 464 -2.59 0.65 -9.52
CA HIS A 464 -2.30 1.47 -8.36
C HIS A 464 -0.94 1.14 -7.74
N THR A 465 -0.44 2.03 -6.92
CA THR A 465 0.78 1.81 -6.10
C THR A 465 0.50 1.96 -4.61
N ASP A 466 -0.68 2.42 -4.25
CA ASP A 466 -1.16 2.70 -2.90
C ASP A 466 -1.64 1.45 -2.15
N GLY A 467 -2.09 1.64 -0.93
CA GLY A 467 -2.53 0.56 -0.05
C GLY A 467 -1.43 0.08 0.89
N SER A 468 -1.69 -1.03 1.60
CA SER A 468 -0.81 -1.57 2.63
C SER A 468 -0.55 -0.60 3.80
N TYR A 469 0.66 -0.52 4.27
CA TYR A 469 1.08 0.33 5.39
C TYR A 469 2.43 0.96 5.07
N LEU A 470 2.45 2.27 4.86
CA LEU A 470 3.66 3.05 4.58
C LEU A 470 4.44 2.64 3.31
N ASN A 471 3.84 1.89 2.40
CA ASN A 471 4.52 1.33 1.24
C ASN A 471 3.92 1.78 -0.08
N ALA A 472 4.75 1.64 -1.14
CA ALA A 472 4.28 1.59 -2.52
C ALA A 472 4.61 0.23 -3.13
N SER A 473 3.63 -0.35 -3.85
CA SER A 473 3.74 -1.63 -4.54
C SER A 473 3.93 -1.44 -6.05
N ASP A 474 4.20 -2.53 -6.76
CA ASP A 474 4.28 -2.55 -8.22
C ASP A 474 3.02 -1.98 -8.87
N VAL A 475 3.19 -1.12 -9.86
CA VAL A 475 2.07 -0.49 -10.59
C VAL A 475 1.42 -1.42 -11.62
N ARG A 476 2.06 -2.54 -11.95
CA ARG A 476 1.55 -3.51 -12.93
C ARG A 476 0.41 -4.34 -12.33
N ALA A 477 -0.73 -4.39 -13.02
CA ALA A 477 -1.83 -5.27 -12.63
C ALA A 477 -1.47 -6.73 -12.93
N HIS A 478 -1.75 -7.65 -12.00
CA HIS A 478 -1.42 -9.06 -12.10
C HIS A 478 -2.66 -9.94 -11.95
N PHE A 479 -2.78 -10.97 -12.81
CA PHE A 479 -3.92 -11.89 -12.82
C PHE A 479 -3.45 -13.32 -12.94
N GLY A 480 -3.72 -14.16 -11.96
CA GLY A 480 -3.64 -15.58 -12.07
C GLY A 480 -4.78 -16.14 -12.92
N LEU A 481 -4.51 -17.15 -13.72
CA LEU A 481 -5.46 -17.71 -14.68
C LEU A 481 -5.80 -19.19 -14.41
N GLY A 482 -5.14 -19.79 -13.43
CA GLY A 482 -5.26 -21.23 -13.18
C GLY A 482 -4.60 -22.07 -14.28
N ARG A 483 -5.04 -23.32 -14.39
CA ARG A 483 -4.44 -24.29 -15.33
C ARG A 483 -5.00 -24.22 -16.75
N ASP A 484 -6.21 -23.74 -16.90
CA ASP A 484 -6.94 -23.69 -18.19
C ASP A 484 -7.13 -22.23 -18.61
N ALA A 485 -6.03 -21.58 -18.99
CA ALA A 485 -6.02 -20.18 -19.32
C ALA A 485 -6.46 -19.92 -20.77
N THR A 486 -7.73 -19.64 -21.00
CA THR A 486 -8.17 -19.06 -22.26
C THR A 486 -8.63 -17.63 -22.04
N VAL A 487 -7.74 -16.67 -22.31
CA VAL A 487 -8.05 -15.24 -22.31
C VAL A 487 -8.60 -14.86 -23.68
N GLU A 488 -9.82 -14.31 -23.71
CA GLU A 488 -10.44 -13.81 -24.94
C GLU A 488 -9.97 -12.37 -25.23
N ALA A 489 -9.84 -11.55 -24.19
CA ALA A 489 -9.42 -10.17 -24.30
C ALA A 489 -9.02 -9.58 -22.94
N ILE A 490 -8.32 -8.47 -22.96
CA ILE A 490 -8.16 -7.55 -21.83
C ILE A 490 -8.87 -6.25 -22.14
N GLY A 491 -9.77 -5.83 -21.26
CA GLY A 491 -10.42 -4.53 -21.29
C GLY A 491 -9.78 -3.58 -20.30
N VAL A 492 -9.76 -2.30 -20.63
CA VAL A 492 -9.29 -1.22 -19.75
C VAL A 492 -10.34 -0.11 -19.72
N ILE A 493 -10.70 0.30 -18.50
CA ILE A 493 -11.45 1.53 -18.25
C ILE A 493 -10.42 2.54 -17.73
N TRP A 494 -10.09 3.52 -18.56
CA TRP A 494 -9.12 4.56 -18.22
C TRP A 494 -9.71 5.56 -17.21
N PRO A 495 -8.89 6.29 -16.42
CA PRO A 495 -9.37 7.27 -15.45
C PRO A 495 -10.32 8.31 -16.03
N ASN A 496 -10.10 8.76 -17.27
CA ASN A 496 -10.98 9.69 -17.99
C ASN A 496 -12.32 9.05 -18.47
N GLY A 497 -12.55 7.77 -18.16
CA GLY A 497 -13.75 7.02 -18.54
C GLY A 497 -13.71 6.39 -19.94
N ALA A 498 -12.63 6.57 -20.71
CA ALA A 498 -12.48 5.89 -22.00
C ALA A 498 -12.35 4.37 -21.78
N LYS A 499 -12.94 3.58 -22.72
CA LYS A 499 -12.96 2.12 -22.62
C LYS A 499 -12.36 1.51 -23.87
N GLU A 500 -11.36 0.66 -23.67
CA GLU A 500 -10.64 -0.01 -24.76
C GLU A 500 -10.48 -1.50 -24.48
N ILE A 501 -10.36 -2.31 -25.55
CA ILE A 501 -10.20 -3.76 -25.46
C ILE A 501 -9.15 -4.25 -26.46
N TRP A 502 -8.33 -5.20 -26.00
CA TRP A 502 -7.30 -5.89 -26.79
C TRP A 502 -7.55 -7.38 -26.77
N SER A 503 -7.52 -8.02 -27.98
CA SER A 503 -7.75 -9.46 -28.15
C SER A 503 -6.47 -10.25 -28.45
N SER A 504 -5.34 -9.57 -28.68
CA SER A 504 -4.04 -10.20 -28.94
C SER A 504 -3.20 -10.18 -27.65
N ILE A 505 -3.51 -11.09 -26.74
CA ILE A 505 -2.90 -11.19 -25.42
C ILE A 505 -1.92 -12.36 -25.38
N LYS A 506 -0.78 -12.14 -24.77
CA LYS A 506 0.20 -13.19 -24.47
C LYS A 506 0.01 -13.65 -23.03
N ILE A 507 -0.24 -14.93 -22.85
CA ILE A 507 -0.28 -15.60 -21.54
C ILE A 507 1.15 -15.84 -21.07
N ASP A 508 1.36 -15.94 -19.76
CA ASP A 508 2.66 -16.09 -19.10
C ASP A 508 3.63 -15.00 -19.53
N SER A 509 3.14 -13.76 -19.54
CA SER A 509 3.89 -12.62 -20.05
C SER A 509 3.34 -11.28 -19.57
N LEU A 510 4.23 -10.31 -19.49
CA LEU A 510 3.87 -8.90 -19.39
C LEU A 510 3.30 -8.39 -20.73
N ASN A 511 2.11 -7.81 -20.68
CA ASN A 511 1.45 -7.15 -21.80
C ASN A 511 1.43 -5.64 -21.57
N THR A 512 2.08 -4.87 -22.43
CA THR A 512 2.05 -3.41 -22.40
C THR A 512 0.91 -2.91 -23.28
N LEU A 513 -0.08 -2.23 -22.66
CA LEU A 513 -1.26 -1.71 -23.35
C LEU A 513 -1.21 -0.19 -23.36
N ARG A 514 -1.12 0.38 -24.59
CA ARG A 514 -1.04 1.82 -24.78
C ARG A 514 -2.42 2.40 -25.09
N GLN A 515 -2.81 3.45 -24.39
CA GLN A 515 -4.06 4.18 -24.61
C GLN A 515 -4.17 4.65 -26.08
N GLY A 516 -5.35 4.47 -26.68
CA GLY A 516 -5.62 4.82 -28.08
C GLY A 516 -5.24 3.73 -29.08
N THR A 517 -4.69 2.59 -28.67
CA THR A 517 -4.35 1.47 -29.56
C THR A 517 -5.32 0.30 -29.50
N GLY A 518 -6.16 0.26 -28.46
CA GLY A 518 -7.23 -0.73 -28.32
C GLY A 518 -8.43 -0.41 -29.23
N LYS A 519 -9.33 -1.38 -29.35
CA LYS A 519 -10.63 -1.12 -29.97
C LYS A 519 -11.56 -0.49 -28.94
N SER A 520 -12.43 0.44 -29.36
CA SER A 520 -13.47 0.97 -28.48
C SER A 520 -14.33 -0.18 -27.96
N TRP A 521 -14.57 -0.18 -26.66
CA TRP A 521 -15.31 -1.24 -25.97
C TRP A 521 -16.59 -0.69 -25.36
N LEU A 522 -17.72 -1.25 -25.78
CA LEU A 522 -19.01 -0.97 -25.18
C LEU A 522 -19.28 -2.09 -24.16
N LEU A 523 -19.26 -1.76 -22.88
CA LEU A 523 -19.79 -2.65 -21.85
C LEU A 523 -21.30 -2.77 -22.07
N ASN A 524 -21.77 -3.97 -22.43
CA ASN A 524 -23.20 -4.29 -22.52
C ASN A 524 -23.75 -4.65 -21.15
#